data_2664303097736c10605f3dd635e8be48
#
_entry.id   2664303097736c10605f3dd635e8be48
#
_cell.length_a   1.000
_cell.length_b   1.000
_cell.length_c   1.000
_cell.angle_alpha   90.00
_cell.angle_beta   90.00
_cell.angle_gamma   90.00
#
_symmetry.space_group_name_H-M   'P 1'
#
loop_
_entity.id
_entity.type
_entity.pdbx_description
1 polymer ?
#
loop_
_entity_poly.entity_id
_entity_poly.type
_entity_poly.pdbx_seq_one_letter_code
_entity_poly.pdbx_strand_id
1 'polypeptide(L)'
;MSEAPVRYAEDFKPGDRFELGCHVVTREEIVAFAGTYDPFPFHLDDNAAQATMFGGIISSGWMTALIWLRLMHQSFLHYGTTLGSPGHEEVLWPHPVRPGDRLSDTWRSREPASPRASQI
;
A
#
# COMPACT_ATOMS: atom_id res chain seq x y z
N MET A 1 6.53 -15.44 -8.61
CA MET A 1 5.65 -14.73 -7.68
C MET A 1 5.02 -15.73 -6.74
N SER A 2 5.21 -15.56 -5.46
CA SER A 2 4.62 -16.48 -4.48
C SER A 2 3.11 -16.26 -4.42
N GLU A 3 2.37 -17.35 -4.30
CA GLU A 3 0.93 -17.28 -4.13
C GLU A 3 0.59 -17.28 -2.65
N ALA A 4 -0.36 -16.43 -2.28
CA ALA A 4 -0.91 -16.46 -0.94
C ALA A 4 -1.71 -17.75 -0.74
N PRO A 5 -1.78 -18.29 0.49
CA PRO A 5 -2.68 -19.39 0.79
C PRO A 5 -4.12 -19.04 0.45
N VAL A 6 -4.89 -20.02 -0.03
CA VAL A 6 -6.30 -19.78 -0.35
C VAL A 6 -7.08 -19.54 0.93
N ARG A 7 -7.74 -18.39 1.02
CA ARG A 7 -8.58 -18.03 2.16
C ARG A 7 -9.88 -17.42 1.67
N TYR A 8 -10.97 -17.82 2.30
CA TYR A 8 -12.29 -17.27 2.04
C TYR A 8 -12.69 -16.31 3.17
N ALA A 9 -13.71 -15.51 2.94
CA ALA A 9 -14.14 -14.51 3.93
C ALA A 9 -14.41 -15.13 5.30
N GLU A 10 -15.00 -16.32 5.33
CA GLU A 10 -15.32 -17.02 6.58
C GLU A 10 -14.08 -17.54 7.32
N ASP A 11 -12.92 -17.55 6.66
CA ASP A 11 -11.67 -17.98 7.29
C ASP A 11 -11.04 -16.86 8.13
N PHE A 12 -11.52 -15.62 7.98
CA PHE A 12 -11.03 -14.48 8.73
C PHE A 12 -11.89 -14.28 9.97
N LYS A 13 -11.23 -14.15 11.12
CA LYS A 13 -11.90 -13.92 12.39
C LYS A 13 -11.46 -12.59 12.95
N PRO A 14 -12.32 -11.88 13.72
CA PRO A 14 -11.91 -10.67 14.39
C PRO A 14 -10.65 -10.91 15.23
N GLY A 15 -9.66 -10.05 15.08
CA GLY A 15 -8.40 -10.17 15.78
C GLY A 15 -7.32 -10.96 15.06
N ASP A 16 -7.65 -11.62 13.96
CA ASP A 16 -6.63 -12.29 13.15
C ASP A 16 -5.59 -11.29 12.69
N ARG A 17 -4.33 -11.70 12.70
CA ARG A 17 -3.19 -10.85 12.44
C ARG A 17 -2.30 -11.48 11.38
N PHE A 18 -1.90 -10.69 10.41
CA PHE A 18 -0.99 -11.12 9.34
C PHE A 18 0.16 -10.14 9.26
N GLU A 19 1.38 -10.67 9.43
CA GLU A 19 2.57 -9.87 9.15
C GLU A 19 2.74 -9.81 7.65
N LEU A 20 2.63 -8.61 7.11
CA LEU A 20 2.93 -8.39 5.70
C LEU A 20 4.44 -8.36 5.54
N GLY A 21 4.96 -8.78 4.41
CA GLY A 21 6.39 -8.72 4.16
C GLY A 21 6.90 -7.28 4.20
N CYS A 22 8.05 -7.06 3.61
CA CYS A 22 8.60 -5.71 3.55
C CYS A 22 9.00 -5.36 2.12
N HIS A 23 9.10 -4.06 1.86
CA HIS A 23 9.53 -3.52 0.58
C HIS A 23 10.47 -2.35 0.82
N VAL A 24 11.65 -2.39 0.21
CA VAL A 24 12.57 -1.26 0.24
C VAL A 24 12.29 -0.37 -0.95
N VAL A 25 11.93 0.88 -0.68
CA VAL A 25 11.55 1.84 -1.71
C VAL A 25 12.79 2.34 -2.42
N THR A 26 12.77 2.34 -3.75
CA THR A 26 13.86 2.88 -4.55
C THR A 26 13.47 4.21 -5.16
N ARG A 27 14.48 5.06 -5.41
CA ARG A 27 14.27 6.32 -6.11
C ARG A 27 13.68 6.08 -7.50
N GLU A 28 14.16 5.06 -8.18
CA GLU A 28 13.74 4.72 -9.54
C GLU A 28 12.25 4.42 -9.59
N GLU A 29 11.73 3.66 -8.65
CA GLU A 29 10.30 3.35 -8.65
C GLU A 29 9.45 4.56 -8.27
N ILE A 30 9.94 5.43 -7.38
CA ILE A 30 9.24 6.67 -7.03
C ILE A 30 9.07 7.53 -8.29
N VAL A 31 10.15 7.74 -9.01
CA VAL A 31 10.15 8.59 -10.20
C VAL A 31 9.27 7.97 -11.31
N ALA A 32 9.39 6.67 -11.51
CA ALA A 32 8.62 5.98 -12.55
C ALA A 32 7.11 6.06 -12.27
N PHE A 33 6.70 5.80 -11.04
CA PHE A 33 5.29 5.90 -10.66
C PHE A 33 4.78 7.33 -10.81
N ALA A 34 5.53 8.28 -10.27
CA ALA A 34 5.12 9.68 -10.28
C ALA A 34 5.02 10.24 -11.70
N GLY A 35 5.96 9.86 -12.57
CA GLY A 35 5.93 10.32 -13.95
C GLY A 35 4.68 9.86 -14.69
N THR A 36 4.11 8.74 -14.28
CA THR A 36 2.90 8.20 -14.88
C THR A 36 1.62 8.73 -14.25
N TYR A 37 1.59 8.82 -12.91
CA TYR A 37 0.33 9.05 -12.19
C TYR A 37 0.30 10.29 -11.31
N ASP A 38 1.43 10.83 -10.88
CA ASP A 38 1.46 11.90 -9.89
C ASP A 38 2.68 12.81 -10.11
N PRO A 39 2.72 13.54 -11.23
CA PRO A 39 3.93 14.21 -11.69
C PRO A 39 4.23 15.53 -10.97
N PHE A 40 4.15 15.57 -9.65
CA PHE A 40 4.64 16.70 -8.90
C PHE A 40 6.17 16.70 -8.91
N PRO A 41 6.79 17.89 -9.10
CA PRO A 41 8.26 17.97 -9.19
C PRO A 41 9.00 17.37 -8.00
N PHE A 42 8.45 17.45 -6.79
CA PHE A 42 9.09 16.87 -5.60
C PHE A 42 9.08 15.34 -5.55
N HIS A 43 8.40 14.68 -6.48
CA HIS A 43 8.50 13.23 -6.68
C HIS A 43 9.45 12.87 -7.82
N LEU A 44 9.88 13.84 -8.61
CA LEU A 44 10.57 13.58 -9.87
C LEU A 44 11.99 14.13 -9.93
N ASP A 45 12.26 15.23 -9.26
CA ASP A 45 13.51 15.95 -9.40
C ASP A 45 14.12 16.30 -8.04
N ASP A 46 15.36 15.90 -7.83
CA ASP A 46 16.05 16.11 -6.57
C ASP A 46 16.16 17.59 -6.20
N ASN A 47 16.50 18.44 -7.17
CA ASN A 47 16.65 19.87 -6.89
C ASN A 47 15.32 20.52 -6.52
N ALA A 48 14.25 20.19 -7.25
CA ALA A 48 12.93 20.69 -6.94
C ALA A 48 12.46 20.21 -5.56
N ALA A 49 12.73 18.95 -5.24
CA ALA A 49 12.36 18.36 -3.96
C ALA A 49 13.10 19.01 -2.78
N GLN A 50 14.37 19.31 -2.96
CA GLN A 50 15.16 19.98 -1.91
C GLN A 50 14.64 21.36 -1.58
N ALA A 51 14.01 22.04 -2.54
CA ALA A 51 13.43 23.36 -2.32
C ALA A 51 12.10 23.32 -1.54
N THR A 52 11.57 22.13 -1.29
CA THR A 52 10.33 21.96 -0.53
C THR A 52 10.61 21.71 0.95
N MET A 53 9.53 21.76 1.75
CA MET A 53 9.61 21.41 3.17
C MET A 53 10.12 20.00 3.42
N PHE A 54 10.07 19.11 2.41
CA PHE A 54 10.52 17.74 2.55
C PHE A 54 12.03 17.58 2.44
N GLY A 55 12.72 18.54 1.83
CA GLY A 55 14.17 18.55 1.75
C GLY A 55 14.79 17.47 0.87
N GLY A 56 14.01 16.80 0.06
CA GLY A 56 14.44 15.73 -0.83
C GLY A 56 13.26 15.01 -1.44
N ILE A 57 13.52 14.09 -2.36
CA ILE A 57 12.48 13.33 -3.02
C ILE A 57 11.68 12.50 -2.01
N ILE A 58 10.36 12.52 -2.18
CA ILE A 58 9.43 11.68 -1.46
C ILE A 58 8.56 10.91 -2.44
N SER A 59 8.06 9.76 -2.01
CA SER A 59 7.14 8.96 -2.79
C SER A 59 5.75 9.58 -2.81
N SER A 60 5.04 9.41 -3.93
CA SER A 60 3.60 9.63 -3.93
C SER A 60 2.94 8.73 -2.88
N GLY A 61 2.01 9.29 -2.12
CA GLY A 61 1.25 8.51 -1.15
C GLY A 61 0.51 7.36 -1.80
N TRP A 62 0.04 7.55 -3.00
CA TRP A 62 -0.66 6.49 -3.74
C TRP A 62 0.25 5.33 -4.09
N MET A 63 1.52 5.58 -4.37
CA MET A 63 2.48 4.48 -4.56
C MET A 63 2.67 3.69 -3.26
N THR A 64 2.76 4.38 -2.13
CA THR A 64 2.85 3.72 -0.83
C THR A 64 1.64 2.83 -0.58
N ALA A 65 0.44 3.31 -0.90
CA ALA A 65 -0.78 2.52 -0.77
C ALA A 65 -0.75 1.28 -1.67
N LEU A 66 -0.24 1.40 -2.89
CA LEU A 66 -0.14 0.27 -3.81
C LEU A 66 0.92 -0.73 -3.39
N ILE A 67 2.01 -0.29 -2.79
CA ILE A 67 3.01 -1.20 -2.20
C ILE A 67 2.36 -2.02 -1.08
N TRP A 68 1.57 -1.38 -0.24
CA TRP A 68 0.81 -2.06 0.81
C TRP A 68 -0.13 -3.12 0.21
N LEU A 69 -0.85 -2.78 -0.84
CA LEU A 69 -1.72 -3.73 -1.54
C LEU A 69 -0.91 -4.93 -2.07
N ARG A 70 0.25 -4.67 -2.66
CA ARG A 70 1.13 -5.72 -3.13
C ARG A 70 1.56 -6.66 -2.02
N LEU A 71 1.91 -6.10 -0.86
CA LEU A 71 2.30 -6.90 0.30
C LEU A 71 1.14 -7.78 0.78
N MET A 72 -0.10 -7.27 0.72
CA MET A 72 -1.27 -8.08 1.03
C MET A 72 -1.43 -9.26 0.06
N HIS A 73 -1.22 -9.03 -1.23
CA HIS A 73 -1.28 -10.11 -2.23
C HIS A 73 -0.23 -11.18 -1.98
N GLN A 74 0.91 -10.80 -1.45
CA GLN A 74 1.98 -11.74 -1.11
C GLN A 74 1.71 -12.48 0.20
N SER A 75 0.78 -12.01 1.00
CA SER A 75 0.52 -12.52 2.34
C SER A 75 -0.80 -13.30 2.44
N PHE A 76 -1.93 -12.65 2.20
CA PHE A 76 -3.23 -13.29 2.47
C PHE A 76 -4.28 -13.13 1.38
N LEU A 77 -4.15 -12.17 0.47
CA LEU A 77 -5.11 -12.04 -0.61
C LEU A 77 -4.86 -13.10 -1.67
N HIS A 78 -5.92 -13.69 -2.17
CA HIS A 78 -5.82 -14.71 -3.21
C HIS A 78 -6.77 -14.37 -4.36
N TYR A 79 -6.25 -14.43 -5.58
CA TYR A 79 -7.03 -14.06 -6.76
C TYR A 79 -8.28 -14.93 -6.97
N GLY A 80 -8.27 -16.18 -6.49
CA GLY A 80 -9.40 -17.08 -6.63
C GLY A 80 -10.55 -16.82 -5.66
N THR A 81 -10.32 -16.02 -4.61
CA THR A 81 -11.32 -15.77 -3.56
C THR A 81 -11.60 -14.28 -3.33
N THR A 82 -10.84 -13.40 -3.98
CA THR A 82 -10.99 -11.96 -3.85
C THR A 82 -11.60 -11.39 -5.13
N LEU A 83 -12.76 -10.77 -5.01
CA LEU A 83 -13.46 -10.20 -6.16
C LEU A 83 -13.16 -8.73 -6.38
N GLY A 84 -12.69 -8.06 -5.35
CA GLY A 84 -12.40 -6.64 -5.39
C GLY A 84 -12.66 -5.99 -4.06
N SER A 85 -12.57 -4.68 -4.03
CA SER A 85 -12.78 -3.89 -2.83
C SER A 85 -13.78 -2.79 -3.12
N PRO A 86 -14.76 -2.55 -2.20
CA PRO A 86 -15.67 -1.41 -2.35
C PRO A 86 -14.99 -0.07 -2.07
N GLY A 87 -13.81 -0.11 -1.48
CA GLY A 87 -13.09 1.09 -1.09
C GLY A 87 -12.51 0.97 0.30
N HIS A 88 -12.06 2.10 0.81
CA HIS A 88 -11.47 2.20 2.13
C HIS A 88 -12.13 3.34 2.90
N GLU A 89 -12.37 3.14 4.19
CA GLU A 89 -12.97 4.18 5.01
C GLU A 89 -12.01 5.36 5.19
N GLU A 90 -10.71 5.05 5.30
CA GLU A 90 -9.71 6.07 5.57
C GLU A 90 -8.34 5.61 5.07
N VAL A 91 -7.63 6.52 4.44
CA VAL A 91 -6.23 6.33 4.06
C VAL A 91 -5.46 7.56 4.49
N LEU A 92 -4.44 7.39 5.33
CA LEU A 92 -3.65 8.48 5.85
C LEU A 92 -2.17 8.25 5.55
N TRP A 93 -1.44 9.33 5.30
CA TRP A 93 0.00 9.31 5.09
C TRP A 93 0.67 10.23 6.12
N PRO A 94 0.85 9.76 7.36
CA PRO A 94 1.36 10.62 8.43
C PRO A 94 2.82 11.02 8.25
N HIS A 95 3.59 10.26 7.49
CA HIS A 95 5.01 10.53 7.25
C HIS A 95 5.36 10.36 5.79
N PRO A 96 6.24 11.22 5.23
CA PRO A 96 6.71 11.04 3.87
C PRO A 96 7.57 9.77 3.77
N VAL A 97 7.45 9.10 2.64
CA VAL A 97 8.27 7.93 2.33
C VAL A 97 9.39 8.36 1.40
N ARG A 98 10.61 7.98 1.74
CA ARG A 98 11.82 8.41 1.04
C ARG A 98 12.53 7.25 0.38
N PRO A 99 13.37 7.52 -0.63
CA PRO A 99 14.22 6.47 -1.19
C PRO A 99 15.05 5.80 -0.10
N GLY A 100 15.10 4.48 -0.13
CA GLY A 100 15.80 3.69 0.88
C GLY A 100 14.96 3.28 2.08
N ASP A 101 13.77 3.85 2.23
CA ASP A 101 12.89 3.48 3.34
C ASP A 101 12.39 2.05 3.16
N ARG A 102 12.31 1.35 4.28
CA ARG A 102 11.79 0.00 4.34
C ARG A 102 10.36 0.05 4.85
N LEU A 103 9.44 -0.35 4.01
CA LEU A 103 8.02 -0.40 4.35
C LEU A 103 7.65 -1.80 4.80
N SER A 104 7.00 -1.88 5.96
CA SER A 104 6.45 -3.13 6.46
C SER A 104 5.16 -2.81 7.20
N ASP A 105 4.26 -3.77 7.28
CA ASP A 105 3.01 -3.54 7.97
C ASP A 105 2.44 -4.84 8.53
N THR A 106 1.47 -4.67 9.42
CA THR A 106 0.67 -5.74 9.97
C THR A 106 -0.79 -5.48 9.60
N TRP A 107 -1.42 -6.46 8.98
CA TRP A 107 -2.85 -6.41 8.73
C TRP A 107 -3.60 -7.10 9.87
N ARG A 108 -4.67 -6.47 10.33
CA ARG A 108 -5.48 -7.03 11.40
C ARG A 108 -6.93 -7.08 10.96
N SER A 109 -7.54 -8.25 11.15
CA SER A 109 -8.96 -8.42 10.89
C SER A 109 -9.78 -7.78 12.00
N ARG A 110 -10.75 -6.98 11.60
CA ARG A 110 -11.75 -6.43 12.50
C ARG A 110 -13.00 -7.30 12.46
N GLU A 111 -14.11 -6.79 12.94
CA GLU A 111 -15.39 -7.47 12.81
C GLU A 111 -15.73 -7.69 11.34
N PRO A 112 -16.46 -8.77 11.02
CA PRO A 112 -16.88 -9.00 9.66
C PRO A 112 -17.58 -7.76 9.09
N ALA A 113 -17.27 -7.42 7.85
CA ALA A 113 -17.91 -6.33 7.17
C ALA A 113 -19.43 -6.54 7.17
N SER A 114 -20.20 -5.48 7.41
CA SER A 114 -21.63 -5.56 7.26
C SER A 114 -21.95 -5.88 5.79
N PRO A 115 -23.09 -6.52 5.51
CA PRO A 115 -23.50 -6.77 4.13
C PRO A 115 -23.50 -5.50 3.29
N ARG A 116 -23.81 -4.37 3.91
CA ARG A 116 -23.85 -3.07 3.26
C ARG A 116 -22.45 -2.61 2.85
N ALA A 117 -21.46 -2.83 3.71
CA ALA A 117 -20.07 -2.45 3.42
C ALA A 117 -19.43 -3.32 2.35
N SER A 118 -19.92 -4.54 2.16
CA SER A 118 -19.39 -5.47 1.16
C SER A 118 -20.08 -5.36 -0.20
N GLN A 119 -21.08 -4.52 -0.32
CA GLN A 119 -21.78 -4.27 -1.58
C GLN A 119 -21.06 -3.19 -2.38
N ILE A 120 -20.75 -3.53 -3.59
CA ILE A 120 -20.15 -2.58 -4.53
C ILE A 120 -21.10 -2.41 -5.69
#